data_71efe52d57fc6df12e18201bcf863859
#
_entry.id   71efe52d57fc6df12e18201bcf863859
#
_cell.length_a   1.000
_cell.length_b   1.000
_cell.length_c   1.000
_cell.angle_alpha   90.00
_cell.angle_beta   90.00
_cell.angle_gamma   90.00
#
_symmetry.space_group_name_H-M   'P 1'
#
loop_
_entity.id
_entity.type
_entity.pdbx_description
1 polymer ?
#
loop_
_entity_poly.entity_id
_entity_poly.type
_entity_poly.pdbx_seq_one_letter_code
_entity_poly.pdbx_strand_id
1 'polypeptide(L)'
;MESALNELFGYYQILIKEAFTLIGDNNEGIVEQVDGVIEVDGQIYLVEMKWLSTNVDVNDVSRHLVRLFGRSDSRGIFISASGYTQGAISTCADILNQKTMVLCTLEEIVNILEKEGNLKEFFKEKIRGAIVYKKPLYSCG
;
A
#
# COMPACT_ATOMS: atom_id res chain seq x y z
N MET A 1 -12.66 7.16 6.20
CA MET A 1 -12.33 6.10 5.19
C MET A 1 -11.10 5.30 5.57
N GLU A 2 -10.01 5.95 5.92
CA GLU A 2 -8.81 5.27 6.40
C GLU A 2 -9.08 4.38 7.61
N SER A 3 -9.85 4.88 8.57
CA SER A 3 -10.17 4.11 9.76
C SER A 3 -11.03 2.89 9.43
N ALA A 4 -11.92 2.97 8.43
CA ALA A 4 -12.73 1.83 8.00
C ALA A 4 -11.86 0.72 7.41
N LEU A 5 -10.86 1.07 6.59
CA LEU A 5 -9.92 0.08 6.06
C LEU A 5 -9.05 -0.52 7.16
N ASN A 6 -8.60 0.29 8.12
CA ASN A 6 -7.81 -0.21 9.24
C ASN A 6 -8.65 -1.16 10.12
N GLU A 7 -9.94 -0.90 10.29
CA GLU A 7 -10.84 -1.85 10.97
C GLU A 7 -10.93 -3.17 10.21
N LEU A 8 -11.02 -3.13 8.88
CA LEU A 8 -11.00 -4.34 8.06
C LEU A 8 -9.69 -5.11 8.22
N PHE A 9 -8.57 -4.42 8.23
CA PHE A 9 -7.27 -5.05 8.44
C PHE A 9 -7.22 -5.75 9.81
N GLY A 10 -7.79 -5.11 10.84
CA GLY A 10 -7.90 -5.71 12.16
C GLY A 10 -8.77 -6.96 12.15
N TYR A 11 -9.89 -6.92 11.45
CA TYR A 11 -10.80 -8.06 11.32
C TYR A 11 -10.10 -9.28 10.69
N TYR A 12 -9.26 -9.07 9.68
CA TYR A 12 -8.51 -10.15 9.04
C TYR A 12 -7.18 -10.46 9.73
N GLN A 13 -6.94 -9.83 10.90
CA GLN A 13 -5.76 -10.08 11.74
C GLN A 13 -4.42 -9.78 11.05
N ILE A 14 -4.41 -8.76 10.20
CA ILE A 14 -3.18 -8.31 9.52
C ILE A 14 -2.75 -6.92 9.98
N LEU A 15 -3.57 -6.20 10.72
CA LEU A 15 -3.25 -4.84 11.17
C LEU A 15 -2.17 -4.86 12.24
N ILE A 16 -1.09 -4.10 12.02
CA ILE A 16 -0.03 -3.85 13.00
C ILE A 16 -0.29 -2.52 13.70
N LYS A 17 -0.61 -1.48 12.91
CA LYS A 17 -0.79 -0.14 13.46
C LYS A 17 -1.72 0.67 12.56
N GLU A 18 -2.61 1.43 13.18
CA GLU A 18 -3.47 2.38 12.49
C GLU A 18 -2.66 3.61 12.07
N ALA A 19 -3.30 4.56 11.40
CA ALA A 19 -2.65 5.79 10.95
C ALA A 19 -1.89 6.49 12.07
N PHE A 20 -0.69 6.96 11.78
CA PHE A 20 0.14 7.66 12.76
C PHE A 20 1.08 8.64 12.08
N THR A 21 1.65 9.55 12.89
CA THR A 21 2.67 10.48 12.44
C THR A 21 3.94 10.27 13.23
N LEU A 22 5.07 10.47 12.56
CA LEU A 22 6.35 10.58 13.21
C LEU A 22 6.70 12.05 13.35
N ILE A 23 7.03 12.46 14.56
CA ILE A 23 7.39 13.84 14.87
C ILE A 23 8.89 13.91 14.99
N GLY A 24 9.50 14.89 14.30
CA GLY A 24 10.94 15.11 14.35
C GLY A 24 11.38 15.70 15.70
N ASP A 25 12.64 15.47 16.04
CA ASP A 25 13.26 16.07 17.21
C ASP A 25 13.54 17.55 16.98
N ASN A 26 13.79 18.31 18.06
CA ASN A 26 14.22 19.71 17.98
C ASN A 26 13.28 20.63 17.21
N ASN A 27 11.96 20.46 17.40
CA ASN A 27 10.91 21.28 16.76
C ASN A 27 10.82 21.15 15.25
N GLU A 28 11.23 20.03 14.68
CA GLU A 28 11.09 19.78 13.24
C GLU A 28 9.63 19.62 12.81
N GLY A 29 8.69 19.36 13.73
CA GLY A 29 7.30 19.14 13.42
C GLY A 29 7.05 17.75 12.89
N ILE A 30 6.03 17.58 12.03
CA ILE A 30 5.67 16.30 11.45
C ILE A 30 6.70 15.95 10.35
N VAL A 31 7.45 14.87 10.57
CA VAL A 31 8.45 14.40 9.61
C VAL A 31 7.80 13.40 8.64
N GLU A 32 6.85 12.58 9.12
CA GLU A 32 6.27 11.53 8.32
C GLU A 32 4.85 11.22 8.79
N GLN A 33 3.98 10.91 7.84
CA GLN A 33 2.61 10.47 8.10
C GLN A 33 2.39 9.14 7.39
N VAL A 34 1.87 8.14 8.11
CA VAL A 34 1.61 6.79 7.59
C VAL A 34 0.15 6.46 7.84
N ASP A 35 -0.57 6.01 6.82
CA ASP A 35 -2.00 5.74 6.90
C ASP A 35 -2.34 4.42 7.56
N GLY A 36 -1.45 3.45 7.51
CA GLY A 36 -1.63 2.18 8.19
C GLY A 36 -0.42 1.27 8.00
N VAL A 37 -0.31 0.25 8.82
CA VAL A 37 0.74 -0.76 8.74
C VAL A 37 0.12 -2.13 8.88
N ILE A 38 0.41 -3.03 7.94
CA ILE A 38 -0.07 -4.40 7.99
C ILE A 38 1.09 -5.39 7.87
N GLU A 39 0.83 -6.63 8.29
CA GLU A 39 1.78 -7.73 8.13
C GLU A 39 1.14 -8.83 7.30
N VAL A 40 1.82 -9.28 6.26
CA VAL A 40 1.40 -10.37 5.42
C VAL A 40 2.59 -11.33 5.24
N ASP A 41 2.42 -12.58 5.64
CA ASP A 41 3.46 -13.61 5.57
C ASP A 41 4.78 -13.20 6.23
N GLY A 42 4.69 -12.54 7.39
CA GLY A 42 5.86 -12.13 8.15
C GLY A 42 6.55 -10.88 7.63
N GLN A 43 6.04 -10.25 6.58
CA GLN A 43 6.59 -9.02 6.01
C GLN A 43 5.73 -7.82 6.38
N ILE A 44 6.38 -6.71 6.72
CA ILE A 44 5.69 -5.47 7.10
C ILE A 44 5.49 -4.58 5.88
N TYR A 45 4.26 -4.10 5.71
CA TYR A 45 3.86 -3.20 4.63
C TYR A 45 3.35 -1.88 5.20
N LEU A 46 3.96 -0.78 4.77
CA LEU A 46 3.40 0.55 5.03
C LEU A 46 2.32 0.83 3.99
N VAL A 47 1.15 1.24 4.45
CA VAL A 47 -0.01 1.46 3.59
C VAL A 47 -0.23 2.96 3.40
N GLU A 48 -0.36 3.38 2.15
CA GLU A 48 -0.77 4.74 1.77
C GLU A 48 -2.13 4.65 1.08
N MET A 49 -3.02 5.59 1.41
CA MET A 49 -4.38 5.62 0.89
C MET A 49 -4.66 6.96 0.24
N LYS A 50 -5.18 6.96 -1.00
CA LYS A 50 -5.56 8.18 -1.70
C LYS A 50 -7.02 8.09 -2.14
N TRP A 51 -7.84 8.98 -1.60
CA TRP A 51 -9.30 8.96 -1.80
C TRP A 51 -9.80 9.93 -2.87
N LEU A 52 -8.90 10.57 -3.60
CA LEU A 52 -9.26 11.55 -4.63
C LEU A 52 -9.71 10.87 -5.92
N SER A 53 -10.48 11.60 -6.74
CA SER A 53 -10.95 11.10 -8.04
C SER A 53 -9.86 11.09 -9.11
N THR A 54 -8.75 11.81 -8.88
CA THR A 54 -7.62 11.81 -9.80
C THR A 54 -6.75 10.57 -9.59
N ASN A 55 -6.19 10.05 -10.68
CA ASN A 55 -5.31 8.90 -10.61
C ASN A 55 -4.02 9.21 -9.82
N VAL A 56 -3.54 8.20 -9.13
CA VAL A 56 -2.24 8.25 -8.42
C VAL A 56 -1.14 8.39 -9.47
N ASP A 57 -0.30 9.40 -9.33
CA ASP A 57 0.78 9.69 -10.29
C ASP A 57 2.16 9.34 -9.72
N VAL A 58 3.20 9.63 -10.51
CA VAL A 58 4.60 9.36 -10.13
C VAL A 58 4.97 10.06 -8.83
N ASN A 59 4.51 11.30 -8.63
CA ASN A 59 4.84 12.05 -7.40
C ASN A 59 4.25 11.39 -6.17
N ASP A 60 3.02 10.88 -6.28
CA ASP A 60 2.34 10.20 -5.17
C ASP A 60 3.10 8.94 -4.74
N VAL A 61 3.45 8.07 -5.71
CA VAL A 61 4.16 6.82 -5.38
C VAL A 61 5.59 7.11 -4.92
N SER A 62 6.24 8.13 -5.47
CA SER A 62 7.60 8.51 -5.07
C SER A 62 7.66 8.96 -3.61
N ARG A 63 6.68 9.72 -3.15
CA ARG A 63 6.61 10.13 -1.74
C ARG A 63 6.50 8.93 -0.81
N HIS A 64 5.70 7.94 -1.18
CA HIS A 64 5.58 6.73 -0.36
C HIS A 64 6.86 5.88 -0.40
N LEU A 65 7.50 5.81 -1.56
CA LEU A 65 8.77 5.10 -1.72
C LEU A 65 9.88 5.66 -0.82
N VAL A 66 9.93 6.98 -0.65
CA VAL A 66 10.90 7.62 0.25
C VAL A 66 10.76 7.06 1.67
N ARG A 67 9.53 6.84 2.13
CA ARG A 67 9.28 6.25 3.46
C ARG A 67 9.83 4.83 3.55
N LEU A 68 9.72 4.06 2.46
CA LEU A 68 10.24 2.69 2.42
C LEU A 68 11.76 2.67 2.41
N PHE A 69 12.38 3.55 1.64
CA PHE A 69 13.84 3.64 1.58
C PHE A 69 14.46 4.09 2.91
N GLY A 70 13.69 4.80 3.72
CA GLY A 70 14.13 5.20 5.06
C GLY A 70 14.10 4.08 6.09
N ARG A 71 13.63 2.90 5.73
CA ARG A 71 13.51 1.75 6.64
C ARG A 71 14.15 0.51 6.02
N SER A 72 14.68 -0.38 6.86
CA SER A 72 15.14 -1.69 6.41
C SER A 72 13.96 -2.65 6.34
N ASP A 73 13.98 -3.55 5.38
CA ASP A 73 13.03 -4.66 5.23
C ASP A 73 11.55 -4.26 5.17
N SER A 74 11.25 -3.02 4.82
CA SER A 74 9.88 -2.57 4.65
C SER A 74 9.43 -2.68 3.20
N ARG A 75 8.12 -2.91 3.03
CA ARG A 75 7.47 -2.94 1.72
C ARG A 75 6.29 -1.99 1.75
N GLY A 76 5.72 -1.67 0.61
CA GLY A 76 4.61 -0.73 0.52
C GLY A 76 3.40 -1.28 -0.19
N ILE A 77 2.25 -0.80 0.25
CA ILE A 77 0.98 -0.99 -0.45
C ILE A 77 0.38 0.40 -0.63
N PHE A 78 -0.08 0.68 -1.84
CA PHE A 78 -0.82 1.90 -2.13
C PHE A 78 -2.25 1.51 -2.50
N ILE A 79 -3.23 2.18 -1.90
CA ILE A 79 -4.66 1.93 -2.20
C ILE A 79 -5.24 3.22 -2.77
N SER A 80 -5.72 3.17 -4.01
CA SER A 80 -6.30 4.32 -4.70
C SER A 80 -7.80 4.13 -4.88
N ALA A 81 -8.58 5.19 -4.61
CA ALA A 81 -10.01 5.19 -4.89
C ALA A 81 -10.31 5.29 -6.39
N SER A 82 -9.36 5.77 -7.20
CA SER A 82 -9.54 5.92 -8.65
C SER A 82 -8.71 4.94 -9.45
N GLY A 83 -7.41 5.16 -9.56
CA GLY A 83 -6.52 4.32 -10.36
C GLY A 83 -5.11 4.89 -10.34
N TYR A 84 -4.32 4.52 -11.35
CA TYR A 84 -2.90 4.87 -11.43
C TYR A 84 -2.54 5.32 -12.83
N THR A 85 -1.66 6.31 -12.93
CA THR A 85 -1.07 6.68 -14.23
C THR A 85 -0.08 5.60 -14.65
N GLN A 86 0.19 5.51 -15.96
CA GLN A 86 1.21 4.59 -16.47
C GLN A 86 2.58 4.88 -15.87
N GLY A 87 2.89 6.18 -15.66
CA GLY A 87 4.15 6.58 -15.02
C GLY A 87 4.29 6.05 -13.60
N ALA A 88 3.20 6.07 -12.81
CA ALA A 88 3.21 5.51 -11.46
C ALA A 88 3.49 4.01 -11.49
N ILE A 89 2.82 3.28 -12.37
CA ILE A 89 3.00 1.83 -12.52
C ILE A 89 4.43 1.50 -12.94
N SER A 90 4.95 2.22 -13.95
CA SER A 90 6.32 2.00 -14.45
C SER A 90 7.37 2.29 -13.38
N THR A 91 7.20 3.35 -12.61
CA THR A 91 8.12 3.70 -11.52
C THR A 91 8.20 2.58 -10.49
N CYS A 92 7.05 2.03 -10.09
CA CYS A 92 7.02 0.93 -9.13
C CYS A 92 7.62 -0.36 -9.71
N ALA A 93 7.39 -0.63 -11.00
CA ALA A 93 7.97 -1.80 -11.66
C ALA A 93 9.51 -1.70 -11.75
N ASP A 94 10.02 -0.52 -12.05
CA ASP A 94 11.46 -0.31 -12.25
C ASP A 94 12.26 -0.46 -10.96
N ILE A 95 11.67 -0.22 -9.80
CA ILE A 95 12.38 -0.29 -8.52
C ILE A 95 12.13 -1.58 -7.73
N LEU A 96 11.41 -2.55 -8.31
CA LEU A 96 11.07 -3.80 -7.61
C LEU A 96 12.30 -4.56 -7.08
N ASN A 97 13.46 -4.40 -7.72
CA ASN A 97 14.71 -5.01 -7.25
C ASN A 97 15.25 -4.34 -5.98
N GLN A 98 14.71 -3.19 -5.60
CA GLN A 98 15.15 -2.44 -4.41
C GLN A 98 14.08 -2.40 -3.33
N LYS A 99 12.85 -2.10 -3.71
CA LYS A 99 11.70 -2.04 -2.79
C LYS A 99 10.45 -2.58 -3.48
N THR A 100 9.68 -3.38 -2.77
CA THR A 100 8.40 -3.88 -3.25
C THR A 100 7.31 -2.87 -2.94
N MET A 101 6.64 -2.38 -3.97
CA MET A 101 5.45 -1.55 -3.87
C MET A 101 4.32 -2.24 -4.62
N VAL A 102 3.23 -2.52 -3.92
CA VAL A 102 2.05 -3.17 -4.48
C VAL A 102 0.95 -2.12 -4.63
N LEU A 103 0.36 -2.06 -5.81
CA LEU A 103 -0.70 -1.10 -6.12
C LEU A 103 -2.05 -1.79 -6.14
N CYS A 104 -2.99 -1.26 -5.36
CA CYS A 104 -4.35 -1.78 -5.25
C CYS A 104 -5.35 -0.66 -5.52
N THR A 105 -6.55 -1.03 -5.98
CA THR A 105 -7.66 -0.10 -6.08
C THR A 105 -8.69 -0.43 -5.00
N LEU A 106 -9.44 0.59 -4.59
CA LEU A 106 -10.55 0.39 -3.67
C LEU A 106 -11.60 -0.55 -4.26
N GLU A 107 -11.82 -0.45 -5.59
CA GLU A 107 -12.74 -1.32 -6.30
C GLU A 107 -12.38 -2.80 -6.14
N GLU A 108 -11.10 -3.15 -6.23
CA GLU A 108 -10.64 -4.53 -6.02
C GLU A 108 -10.99 -5.02 -4.62
N ILE A 109 -10.78 -4.18 -3.61
CA ILE A 109 -11.09 -4.52 -2.22
C ILE A 109 -12.60 -4.71 -2.03
N VAL A 110 -13.41 -3.80 -2.57
CA VAL A 110 -14.87 -3.89 -2.50
C VAL A 110 -15.35 -5.18 -3.17
N ASN A 111 -14.81 -5.53 -4.34
CA ASN A 111 -15.17 -6.75 -5.06
C ASN A 111 -14.87 -8.01 -4.24
N ILE A 112 -13.73 -8.04 -3.55
CA ILE A 112 -13.39 -9.17 -2.68
C ILE A 112 -14.39 -9.29 -1.52
N LEU A 113 -14.77 -8.17 -0.91
CA LEU A 113 -15.73 -8.17 0.19
C LEU A 113 -17.13 -8.60 -0.28
N GLU A 114 -17.57 -8.14 -1.46
CA GLU A 114 -18.86 -8.54 -2.04
C GLU A 114 -18.94 -10.04 -2.35
N LYS A 115 -17.81 -10.65 -2.69
CA LYS A 115 -17.72 -12.09 -2.96
C LYS A 115 -17.45 -12.90 -1.69
N GLU A 116 -17.50 -12.27 -0.53
CA GLU A 116 -17.16 -12.89 0.75
C GLU A 116 -15.77 -13.53 0.75
N GLY A 117 -14.87 -12.95 -0.02
CA GLY A 117 -13.48 -13.39 -0.11
C GLY A 117 -12.66 -12.98 1.10
N ASN A 118 -11.43 -13.47 1.17
CA ASN A 118 -10.50 -13.18 2.25
C ASN A 118 -9.50 -12.11 1.82
N LEU A 119 -9.48 -10.99 2.55
CA LEU A 119 -8.63 -9.86 2.22
C LEU A 119 -7.13 -10.21 2.35
N LYS A 120 -6.78 -11.05 3.32
CA LYS A 120 -5.39 -11.50 3.50
C LYS A 120 -4.91 -12.28 2.28
N GLU A 121 -5.74 -13.19 1.77
CA GLU A 121 -5.42 -13.97 0.57
C GLU A 121 -5.34 -13.06 -0.67
N PHE A 122 -6.19 -12.05 -0.75
CA PHE A 122 -6.15 -11.04 -1.81
C PHE A 122 -4.79 -10.34 -1.84
N PHE A 123 -4.31 -9.86 -0.69
CA PHE A 123 -2.99 -9.20 -0.63
C PHE A 123 -1.86 -10.16 -0.97
N LYS A 124 -1.94 -11.42 -0.54
CA LYS A 124 -0.93 -12.43 -0.91
C LYS A 124 -0.84 -12.60 -2.43
N GLU A 125 -1.97 -12.64 -3.14
CA GLU A 125 -1.99 -12.73 -4.60
C GLU A 125 -1.40 -11.49 -5.26
N LYS A 126 -1.78 -10.31 -4.77
CA LYS A 126 -1.25 -9.04 -5.29
C LYS A 126 0.26 -8.96 -5.12
N ILE A 127 0.76 -9.35 -3.96
CA ILE A 127 2.19 -9.37 -3.65
C ILE A 127 2.92 -10.36 -4.56
N ARG A 128 2.38 -11.55 -4.73
CA ARG A 128 2.94 -12.57 -5.61
C ARG A 128 3.03 -12.05 -7.04
N GLY A 129 1.98 -11.41 -7.53
CA GLY A 129 1.95 -10.84 -8.88
C GLY A 129 3.00 -9.75 -9.07
N ALA A 130 3.20 -8.91 -8.06
CA ALA A 130 4.22 -7.87 -8.11
C ALA A 130 5.63 -8.45 -8.17
N ILE A 131 5.93 -9.44 -7.33
CA ILE A 131 7.28 -10.00 -7.21
C ILE A 131 7.60 -10.96 -8.36
N VAL A 132 6.70 -11.90 -8.63
CA VAL A 132 6.96 -12.97 -9.61
C VAL A 132 6.84 -12.47 -11.04
N TYR A 133 5.80 -11.70 -11.33
CA TYR A 133 5.52 -11.23 -12.68
C TYR A 133 5.95 -9.79 -12.93
N LYS A 134 6.53 -9.14 -11.93
CA LYS A 134 6.95 -7.74 -11.98
C LYS A 134 5.81 -6.79 -12.37
N LYS A 135 4.63 -7.07 -11.84
CA LYS A 135 3.42 -6.28 -12.09
C LYS A 135 2.92 -5.65 -10.79
N PRO A 136 3.35 -4.43 -10.44
CA PRO A 136 2.90 -3.78 -9.21
C PRO A 136 1.39 -3.68 -9.09
N LEU A 137 0.70 -3.43 -10.20
CA LEU A 137 -0.77 -3.42 -10.27
C LEU A 137 -1.24 -4.74 -10.89
N TYR A 138 -1.00 -5.85 -10.18
CA TYR A 138 -1.40 -7.17 -10.64
C TYR A 138 -2.91 -7.37 -10.45
N SER A 139 -3.60 -7.82 -11.50
CA SER A 139 -5.03 -8.11 -11.43
C SER A 139 -5.24 -9.54 -10.95
N CYS A 140 -5.92 -9.71 -9.81
CA CYS A 140 -6.29 -11.00 -9.26
C CYS A 140 -7.53 -11.54 -9.97
N GLY A 141 -7.50 -12.76 -10.35
CA GLY A 141 -8.64 -13.41 -10.92
C GLY A 141 -8.45 -13.92 -12.27
#